data_77f538525fab7e9d4ae91ef37724e745
#
_entry.id   77f538525fab7e9d4ae91ef37724e745
#
_cell.length_a   1.000
_cell.length_b   1.000
_cell.length_c   1.000
_cell.angle_alpha   90.00
_cell.angle_beta   90.00
_cell.angle_gamma   90.00
#
_symmetry.space_group_name_H-M   'P 1'
#
loop_
_entity.id
_entity.type
_entity.pdbx_description
1 polymer ?
#
loop_
_entity_poly.entity_id
_entity_poly.type
_entity_poly.pdbx_seq_one_letter_code
_entity_poly.pdbx_strand_id
1 'polypeptide(L)'
;MKKNLLLTLTLCLLAQWSVAQAPKWVEKAKRAVFSVVTYDESDKILNTGNGFFVTEDGMALSDYSLFKGAQRAVVINSEGEQMPVEVIMGANDMYDVVKFRVAISGKKVPALVVSPTAPTVGTSVYLLPYSTQKDRSYTAGQVKEESKVEGQYHYYTLDMHLKDKMVSCPVMTADGQVFGLAQKSSGKDTATICYAVGADYAMSQKISPLSFNDHALSSIGIKKALPDTEEQALVYLYMASSQQTPEQYAELLNDFIAQYPNSADGYFRRANSQMYLSKEISSMDKVAADIDKALEVAQKKDDAYFNRAKLIYNYQLTKPETTYKDWTYDKALDEVRKAIAIEELPVYVQLEGDIQFAKKDYAAALASYEKVNKTNIVSPATFFSAAKTKELMEAAPEEVLALMDSCIAHCLQPYTEDAAPYLLERAQARMNAGQGRNAMLDYDEYYKAVRGNVNDVFYYYREQAAFQAKQFQRALDDMAKAIELNPKELTYRSELAAVNIRVGRNEEAIKVLKDALTIDPKYAEAYRLMGVAQ
;
A
#
# COMPACT_ATOMS: atom_id res chain seq x y z
N MET A 1 44.13 -49.72 59.37
CA MET A 1 43.27 -49.87 58.17
C MET A 1 41.82 -49.43 58.33
N LYS A 2 41.12 -49.71 59.46
CA LYS A 2 39.69 -49.30 59.68
C LYS A 2 39.45 -47.80 59.74
N LYS A 3 40.37 -46.95 60.28
CA LYS A 3 40.22 -45.50 60.34
C LYS A 3 40.34 -44.80 58.97
N ASN A 4 41.17 -45.29 58.09
CA ASN A 4 41.34 -44.72 56.75
C ASN A 4 40.18 -45.10 55.81
N LEU A 5 39.55 -46.27 56.03
CA LEU A 5 38.36 -46.68 55.27
C LEU A 5 37.13 -45.84 55.64
N LEU A 6 36.98 -45.45 56.92
CA LEU A 6 35.88 -44.57 57.35
C LEU A 6 36.05 -43.16 56.82
N LEU A 7 37.29 -42.64 56.75
CA LEU A 7 37.57 -41.30 56.23
C LEU A 7 37.30 -41.19 54.72
N THR A 8 37.65 -42.26 53.96
CA THR A 8 37.38 -42.36 52.51
C THR A 8 35.88 -42.49 52.22
N LEU A 9 35.15 -43.26 53.05
CA LEU A 9 33.68 -43.38 52.89
C LEU A 9 32.97 -42.07 53.23
N THR A 10 33.44 -41.31 54.25
CA THR A 10 32.89 -40.01 54.59
C THR A 10 33.20 -38.94 53.54
N LEU A 11 34.39 -38.98 52.91
CA LEU A 11 34.72 -38.08 51.79
C LEU A 11 33.91 -38.42 50.50
N CYS A 12 33.63 -39.68 50.23
CA CYS A 12 32.77 -40.10 49.11
C CYS A 12 31.29 -39.74 49.36
N LEU A 13 30.80 -39.77 50.61
CA LEU A 13 29.46 -39.36 50.97
C LEU A 13 29.30 -37.82 50.93
N LEU A 14 30.35 -37.05 51.22
CA LEU A 14 30.35 -35.59 51.10
C LEU A 14 30.45 -35.13 49.64
N ALA A 15 31.06 -35.94 48.75
CA ALA A 15 31.09 -35.63 47.31
C ALA A 15 29.74 -35.86 46.58
N GLN A 16 28.79 -36.59 47.18
CA GLN A 16 27.46 -36.81 46.61
C GLN A 16 26.42 -35.74 46.97
N TRP A 17 26.78 -34.77 47.81
CA TRP A 17 25.87 -33.68 48.19
C TRP A 17 26.24 -32.30 47.59
N SER A 18 27.02 -32.25 46.55
CA SER A 18 27.02 -31.07 45.70
C SER A 18 25.74 -31.08 44.82
N VAL A 19 24.60 -30.84 45.41
CA VAL A 19 23.46 -30.31 44.65
C VAL A 19 24.03 -29.04 44.00
N ALA A 20 24.31 -29.11 42.69
CA ALA A 20 24.79 -27.95 41.96
C ALA A 20 23.77 -26.81 42.22
N GLN A 21 24.16 -25.83 43.03
CA GLN A 21 23.30 -24.68 43.30
C GLN A 21 22.98 -24.04 41.94
N ALA A 22 21.69 -23.80 41.69
CA ALA A 22 21.26 -23.11 40.47
C ALA A 22 22.08 -21.83 40.29
N PRO A 23 22.55 -21.53 39.07
CA PRO A 23 23.32 -20.33 38.82
C PRO A 23 22.60 -19.08 39.39
N LYS A 24 23.35 -18.16 39.98
CA LYS A 24 22.79 -17.00 40.68
C LYS A 24 21.90 -16.12 39.78
N TRP A 25 22.14 -16.12 38.47
CA TRP A 25 21.38 -15.33 37.50
C TRP A 25 19.99 -15.92 37.19
N VAL A 26 19.73 -17.22 37.46
CA VAL A 26 18.48 -17.90 37.10
C VAL A 26 17.25 -17.20 37.65
N GLU A 27 17.26 -16.80 38.94
CA GLU A 27 16.11 -16.14 39.58
C GLU A 27 15.79 -14.80 38.93
N LYS A 28 16.81 -14.02 38.57
CA LYS A 28 16.63 -12.73 37.87
C LYS A 28 16.13 -12.94 36.47
N ALA A 29 16.73 -13.89 35.73
CA ALA A 29 16.37 -14.17 34.34
C ALA A 29 14.94 -14.70 34.16
N LYS A 30 14.46 -15.53 35.11
CA LYS A 30 13.08 -16.04 35.09
C LYS A 30 12.00 -14.96 35.14
N ARG A 31 12.30 -13.80 35.73
CA ARG A 31 11.34 -12.68 35.73
C ARG A 31 11.07 -12.08 34.37
N ALA A 32 11.96 -12.31 33.40
CA ALA A 32 11.79 -11.87 32.03
C ALA A 32 10.96 -12.85 31.17
N VAL A 33 10.72 -14.09 31.68
CA VAL A 33 9.92 -15.09 31.01
C VAL A 33 8.45 -14.90 31.36
N PHE A 34 7.56 -14.98 30.40
CA PHE A 34 6.13 -14.76 30.54
C PHE A 34 5.30 -15.82 29.82
N SER A 35 4.01 -15.88 30.14
CA SER A 35 3.03 -16.61 29.35
C SER A 35 2.35 -15.66 28.36
N VAL A 36 2.07 -16.15 27.15
CA VAL A 36 1.30 -15.44 26.10
C VAL A 36 -0.05 -16.10 25.95
N VAL A 37 -1.09 -15.29 25.87
CA VAL A 37 -2.44 -15.72 25.51
C VAL A 37 -2.89 -14.90 24.31
N THR A 38 -3.26 -15.57 23.21
CA THR A 38 -3.76 -14.94 22.00
C THR A 38 -5.26 -15.18 21.84
N TYR A 39 -5.93 -14.26 21.15
CA TYR A 39 -7.40 -14.26 20.98
C TYR A 39 -7.78 -14.07 19.52
N ASP A 40 -8.86 -14.74 19.11
CA ASP A 40 -9.46 -14.61 17.79
C ASP A 40 -10.36 -13.36 17.66
N GLU A 41 -11.02 -13.19 16.52
CA GLU A 41 -11.97 -12.10 16.25
C GLU A 41 -13.19 -12.08 17.20
N SER A 42 -13.54 -13.23 17.76
CA SER A 42 -14.64 -13.38 18.72
C SER A 42 -14.21 -13.22 20.17
N ASP A 43 -12.98 -12.77 20.41
CA ASP A 43 -12.35 -12.63 21.73
C ASP A 43 -12.22 -13.94 22.52
N LYS A 44 -12.20 -15.08 21.83
CA LYS A 44 -11.93 -16.40 22.41
C LYS A 44 -10.45 -16.68 22.41
N ILE A 45 -9.99 -17.41 23.43
CA ILE A 45 -8.60 -17.87 23.49
C ILE A 45 -8.32 -18.74 22.26
N LEU A 46 -7.35 -18.31 21.46
CA LEU A 46 -6.87 -19.02 20.28
C LEU A 46 -5.72 -19.96 20.65
N ASN A 47 -4.67 -19.42 21.29
CA ASN A 47 -3.50 -20.17 21.73
C ASN A 47 -2.97 -19.66 23.07
N THR A 48 -2.21 -20.52 23.74
CA THR A 48 -1.45 -20.16 24.95
C THR A 48 -0.07 -20.75 24.85
N GLY A 49 0.96 -19.95 25.16
CA GLY A 49 2.36 -20.38 25.12
C GLY A 49 3.24 -19.49 25.98
N ASN A 50 4.51 -19.38 25.62
CA ASN A 50 5.47 -18.60 26.37
C ASN A 50 6.22 -17.61 25.47
N GLY A 51 6.98 -16.73 26.11
CA GLY A 51 7.91 -15.82 25.48
C GLY A 51 8.79 -15.17 26.53
N PHE A 52 9.63 -14.26 26.12
CA PHE A 52 10.51 -13.54 27.04
C PHE A 52 10.85 -12.14 26.53
N PHE A 53 11.04 -11.21 27.45
CA PHE A 53 11.50 -9.86 27.14
C PHE A 53 12.99 -9.85 26.83
N VAL A 54 13.38 -9.10 25.81
CA VAL A 54 14.77 -8.89 25.37
C VAL A 54 15.22 -7.44 25.55
N THR A 55 14.30 -6.52 25.84
CA THR A 55 14.59 -5.13 26.22
C THR A 55 13.70 -4.68 27.36
N GLU A 56 14.19 -3.70 28.15
CA GLU A 56 13.45 -3.15 29.30
C GLU A 56 12.23 -2.30 28.88
N ASP A 57 12.14 -1.90 27.60
CA ASP A 57 11.02 -1.15 27.02
C ASP A 57 9.91 -2.04 26.43
N GLY A 58 9.95 -3.36 26.71
CA GLY A 58 8.88 -4.29 26.38
C GLY A 58 9.02 -5.02 25.04
N MET A 59 10.18 -4.95 24.37
CA MET A 59 10.42 -5.81 23.19
C MET A 59 10.56 -7.26 23.63
N ALA A 60 9.89 -8.17 22.93
CA ALA A 60 9.75 -9.57 23.32
C ALA A 60 9.79 -10.52 22.11
N LEU A 61 10.14 -11.78 22.40
CA LEU A 61 10.21 -12.87 21.44
C LEU A 61 9.30 -14.02 21.86
N SER A 62 8.69 -14.69 20.86
CA SER A 62 7.87 -15.90 21.03
C SER A 62 7.77 -16.66 19.70
N ASP A 63 6.98 -17.72 19.66
CA ASP A 63 6.69 -18.47 18.44
C ASP A 63 5.61 -17.80 17.61
N TYR A 64 5.81 -17.71 16.30
CA TYR A 64 4.83 -17.21 15.33
C TYR A 64 3.52 -18.00 15.35
N SER A 65 3.59 -19.33 15.49
CA SER A 65 2.42 -20.20 15.52
C SER A 65 1.38 -19.84 16.60
N LEU A 66 1.82 -19.22 17.69
CA LEU A 66 0.91 -18.70 18.72
C LEU A 66 0.11 -17.50 18.25
N PHE A 67 0.68 -16.68 17.35
CA PHE A 67 0.10 -15.43 16.88
C PHE A 67 -0.67 -15.56 15.56
N LYS A 68 -0.50 -16.68 14.85
CA LYS A 68 -1.22 -16.93 13.59
C LYS A 68 -2.74 -16.91 13.82
N GLY A 69 -3.45 -16.04 13.12
CA GLY A 69 -4.90 -15.82 13.28
C GLY A 69 -5.30 -14.95 14.47
N ALA A 70 -4.34 -14.53 15.32
CA ALA A 70 -4.64 -13.72 16.49
C ALA A 70 -5.00 -12.28 16.11
N GLN A 71 -6.08 -11.76 16.70
CA GLN A 71 -6.50 -10.35 16.59
C GLN A 71 -5.98 -9.50 17.76
N ARG A 72 -5.73 -10.11 18.91
CA ARG A 72 -5.04 -9.50 20.03
C ARG A 72 -4.28 -10.55 20.84
N ALA A 73 -3.32 -10.09 21.63
CA ALA A 73 -2.57 -10.94 22.56
C ALA A 73 -2.30 -10.22 23.88
N VAL A 74 -2.15 -11.00 24.95
CA VAL A 74 -1.83 -10.55 26.30
C VAL A 74 -0.66 -11.36 26.81
N VAL A 75 0.30 -10.68 27.42
CA VAL A 75 1.42 -11.28 28.14
C VAL A 75 1.10 -11.29 29.63
N ILE A 76 1.37 -12.41 30.28
CA ILE A 76 1.22 -12.57 31.74
C ILE A 76 2.62 -12.78 32.32
N ASN A 77 3.13 -11.79 33.08
CA ASN A 77 4.46 -11.86 33.63
C ASN A 77 4.56 -12.82 34.84
N SER A 78 5.75 -12.97 35.40
CA SER A 78 5.99 -13.84 36.56
C SER A 78 5.26 -13.41 37.87
N GLU A 79 4.72 -12.19 37.90
CA GLU A 79 3.94 -11.65 39.02
C GLU A 79 2.43 -11.80 38.79
N GLY A 80 2.01 -12.34 37.63
CA GLY A 80 0.62 -12.50 37.21
C GLY A 80 -0.01 -11.22 36.62
N GLU A 81 0.78 -10.17 36.39
CA GLU A 81 0.30 -8.94 35.77
C GLU A 81 0.09 -9.16 34.29
N GLN A 82 -1.05 -8.69 33.79
CA GLN A 82 -1.43 -8.79 32.36
C GLN A 82 -1.07 -7.50 31.62
N MET A 83 -0.38 -7.64 30.50
CA MET A 83 0.05 -6.54 29.66
C MET A 83 -0.33 -6.83 28.19
N PRO A 84 -1.01 -5.93 27.49
CA PRO A 84 -1.38 -6.16 26.10
C PRO A 84 -0.17 -6.10 25.16
N VAL A 85 -0.17 -6.93 24.12
CA VAL A 85 0.73 -6.78 22.97
C VAL A 85 0.28 -5.58 22.17
N GLU A 86 1.18 -4.64 21.96
CA GLU A 86 0.91 -3.38 21.27
C GLU A 86 1.06 -3.51 19.75
N VAL A 87 2.22 -4.01 19.30
CA VAL A 87 2.54 -4.14 17.87
C VAL A 87 3.41 -5.36 17.59
N ILE A 88 3.26 -5.92 16.40
CA ILE A 88 4.16 -6.93 15.83
C ILE A 88 5.30 -6.19 15.12
N MET A 89 6.54 -6.54 15.44
CA MET A 89 7.75 -5.92 14.90
C MET A 89 8.46 -6.76 13.84
N GLY A 90 8.02 -8.00 13.64
CA GLY A 90 8.52 -8.92 12.64
C GLY A 90 8.09 -10.34 12.95
N ALA A 91 7.98 -11.19 11.94
CA ALA A 91 7.61 -12.59 12.08
C ALA A 91 8.22 -13.43 10.95
N ASN A 92 8.42 -14.71 11.22
CA ASN A 92 8.81 -15.69 10.22
C ASN A 92 8.11 -17.03 10.51
N ASP A 93 7.37 -17.54 9.54
CA ASP A 93 6.59 -18.79 9.68
C ASP A 93 7.42 -20.06 9.49
N MET A 94 8.51 -19.99 8.71
CA MET A 94 9.38 -21.13 8.47
C MET A 94 10.17 -21.54 9.72
N TYR A 95 10.68 -20.54 10.45
CA TYR A 95 11.44 -20.74 11.68
C TYR A 95 10.64 -20.49 12.94
N ASP A 96 9.32 -20.30 12.79
CA ASP A 96 8.35 -20.14 13.86
C ASP A 96 8.75 -19.09 14.92
N VAL A 97 9.08 -17.87 14.48
CA VAL A 97 9.47 -16.77 15.39
C VAL A 97 8.62 -15.54 15.15
N VAL A 98 8.31 -14.83 16.24
CA VAL A 98 7.67 -13.51 16.21
C VAL A 98 8.40 -12.58 17.19
N LYS A 99 8.65 -11.35 16.73
CA LYS A 99 9.13 -10.24 17.53
C LYS A 99 8.02 -9.20 17.66
N PHE A 100 7.75 -8.77 18.88
CA PHE A 100 6.65 -7.85 19.17
C PHE A 100 6.98 -6.93 20.36
N ARG A 101 6.19 -5.90 20.55
CA ARG A 101 6.26 -4.99 21.69
C ARG A 101 5.05 -5.15 22.56
N VAL A 102 5.27 -5.13 23.88
CA VAL A 102 4.26 -5.17 24.94
C VAL A 102 4.11 -3.76 25.52
N ALA A 103 2.88 -3.29 25.71
CA ALA A 103 2.61 -2.02 26.34
C ALA A 103 2.90 -2.09 27.85
N ILE A 104 3.96 -1.41 28.28
CA ILE A 104 4.46 -1.46 29.68
C ILE A 104 4.11 -0.22 30.51
N SER A 105 3.28 0.69 29.99
CA SER A 105 2.78 1.89 30.70
C SER A 105 3.86 2.72 31.41
N GLY A 106 5.03 2.87 30.74
CA GLY A 106 6.15 3.69 31.25
C GLY A 106 6.99 3.03 32.33
N LYS A 107 6.70 1.77 32.72
CA LYS A 107 7.53 0.99 33.65
C LYS A 107 8.59 0.22 32.86
N LYS A 108 9.71 -0.12 33.53
CA LYS A 108 10.69 -1.04 32.95
C LYS A 108 10.33 -2.47 33.32
N VAL A 109 10.48 -3.39 32.37
CA VAL A 109 10.33 -4.83 32.61
C VAL A 109 11.71 -5.51 32.73
N PRO A 110 11.82 -6.62 33.46
CA PRO A 110 13.02 -7.45 33.42
C PRO A 110 13.25 -7.95 32.00
N ALA A 111 14.48 -7.89 31.49
CA ALA A 111 14.84 -8.32 30.15
C ALA A 111 16.07 -9.22 30.16
N LEU A 112 16.15 -10.13 29.19
CA LEU A 112 17.31 -10.98 28.93
C LEU A 112 18.25 -10.28 27.95
N VAL A 113 19.54 -10.43 28.19
CA VAL A 113 20.56 -9.95 27.24
C VAL A 113 20.79 -11.05 26.21
N VAL A 114 20.66 -10.72 24.94
CA VAL A 114 20.95 -11.65 23.85
C VAL A 114 22.47 -11.88 23.76
N SER A 115 22.90 -13.14 23.69
CA SER A 115 24.30 -13.49 23.58
C SER A 115 24.90 -12.96 22.27
N PRO A 116 26.03 -12.25 22.32
CA PRO A 116 26.71 -11.79 21.11
C PRO A 116 27.45 -12.91 20.39
N THR A 117 27.60 -14.07 21.02
CA THR A 117 28.32 -15.23 20.48
C THR A 117 27.46 -16.48 20.51
N ALA A 118 27.51 -17.24 19.43
CA ALA A 118 26.85 -18.53 19.33
C ALA A 118 27.58 -19.59 20.19
N PRO A 119 26.88 -20.37 21.02
CA PRO A 119 27.49 -21.47 21.74
C PRO A 119 27.88 -22.60 20.77
N THR A 120 29.06 -23.17 20.99
CA THR A 120 29.56 -24.27 20.17
C THR A 120 29.08 -25.64 20.68
N VAL A 121 29.18 -26.67 19.84
CA VAL A 121 28.86 -28.07 20.22
C VAL A 121 29.59 -28.48 21.49
N GLY A 122 28.87 -29.13 22.42
CA GLY A 122 29.35 -29.52 23.75
C GLY A 122 29.21 -28.46 24.83
N THR A 123 28.82 -27.21 24.47
CA THR A 123 28.60 -26.16 25.47
C THR A 123 27.36 -26.48 26.34
N SER A 124 27.51 -26.36 27.67
CA SER A 124 26.39 -26.50 28.61
C SER A 124 25.43 -25.33 28.51
N VAL A 125 24.13 -25.62 28.44
CA VAL A 125 23.04 -24.66 28.24
C VAL A 125 21.87 -24.92 29.19
N TYR A 126 21.04 -23.90 29.39
CA TYR A 126 20.00 -23.90 30.41
C TYR A 126 18.68 -23.39 29.82
N LEU A 127 17.61 -24.15 29.93
CA LEU A 127 16.26 -23.76 29.54
C LEU A 127 15.50 -23.23 30.75
N LEU A 128 14.94 -22.02 30.66
CA LEU A 128 14.18 -21.38 31.74
C LEU A 128 12.68 -21.45 31.47
N PRO A 129 11.90 -22.28 32.21
CA PRO A 129 10.45 -22.29 32.06
C PRO A 129 9.79 -21.05 32.71
N TYR A 130 8.63 -20.65 32.16
CA TYR A 130 7.75 -19.71 32.81
C TYR A 130 7.25 -20.27 34.17
N SER A 131 7.20 -19.42 35.20
CA SER A 131 6.62 -19.75 36.50
C SER A 131 6.23 -18.48 37.23
N THR A 132 5.07 -18.51 37.88
CA THR A 132 4.64 -17.49 38.85
C THR A 132 5.20 -17.75 40.26
N GLN A 133 5.82 -18.91 40.47
CA GLN A 133 6.43 -19.26 41.74
C GLN A 133 7.90 -18.79 41.82
N LYS A 134 8.34 -18.36 42.97
CA LYS A 134 9.75 -18.05 43.25
C LYS A 134 10.58 -19.32 43.36
N ASP A 135 10.70 -20.05 42.26
CA ASP A 135 11.57 -21.21 42.18
C ASP A 135 12.82 -20.90 41.34
N ARG A 136 13.82 -21.76 41.42
CA ARG A 136 15.05 -21.72 40.63
C ARG A 136 15.12 -22.91 39.66
N SER A 137 13.96 -23.42 39.26
CA SER A 137 13.90 -24.54 38.34
C SER A 137 14.43 -24.16 36.95
N TYR A 138 15.19 -25.02 36.35
CA TYR A 138 15.69 -24.96 34.97
C TYR A 138 15.90 -26.37 34.46
N THR A 139 16.02 -26.52 33.15
CA THR A 139 16.48 -27.77 32.53
C THR A 139 17.88 -27.53 31.99
N ALA A 140 18.84 -28.37 32.37
CA ALA A 140 20.20 -28.32 31.84
C ALA A 140 20.35 -29.31 30.66
N GLY A 141 21.20 -28.95 29.73
CA GLY A 141 21.59 -29.80 28.58
C GLY A 141 22.86 -29.29 27.93
N GLN A 142 23.14 -29.76 26.76
CA GLN A 142 24.30 -29.34 25.96
C GLN A 142 23.89 -29.12 24.50
N VAL A 143 24.65 -28.27 23.80
CA VAL A 143 24.52 -28.13 22.35
C VAL A 143 25.05 -29.41 21.70
N LYS A 144 24.19 -30.13 20.98
CA LYS A 144 24.51 -31.38 20.29
C LYS A 144 24.92 -31.13 18.85
N GLU A 145 24.21 -30.26 18.17
CA GLU A 145 24.45 -29.86 16.79
C GLU A 145 24.14 -28.38 16.60
N GLU A 146 24.83 -27.79 15.63
CA GLU A 146 24.61 -26.41 15.18
C GLU A 146 24.49 -26.40 13.65
N SER A 147 23.51 -25.71 13.13
CA SER A 147 23.31 -25.45 11.70
C SER A 147 23.12 -23.97 11.44
N LYS A 148 23.22 -23.55 10.17
CA LYS A 148 23.04 -22.15 9.77
C LYS A 148 21.65 -21.89 9.21
N VAL A 149 21.08 -20.74 9.59
CA VAL A 149 19.85 -20.17 9.04
C VAL A 149 20.26 -18.94 8.22
N GLU A 150 19.79 -18.84 6.99
CA GLU A 150 20.10 -17.73 6.07
C GLU A 150 21.62 -17.42 5.97
N GLY A 151 22.45 -18.46 6.12
CA GLY A 151 23.88 -18.38 5.97
C GLY A 151 24.66 -17.76 7.14
N GLN A 152 24.02 -17.01 8.03
CA GLN A 152 24.67 -16.28 9.13
C GLN A 152 24.12 -16.58 10.52
N TYR A 153 22.81 -16.85 10.65
CA TYR A 153 22.17 -17.13 11.93
C TYR A 153 22.24 -18.62 12.29
N HIS A 154 21.83 -19.00 13.49
CA HIS A 154 22.04 -20.33 14.04
C HIS A 154 20.73 -21.03 14.38
N TYR A 155 20.72 -22.33 14.18
CA TYR A 155 19.71 -23.27 14.64
C TYR A 155 20.38 -24.42 15.36
N TYR A 156 19.87 -24.78 16.53
CA TYR A 156 20.54 -25.71 17.43
C TYR A 156 19.71 -26.96 17.68
N THR A 157 20.39 -28.11 17.77
CA THR A 157 19.89 -29.33 18.40
C THR A 157 20.50 -29.42 19.78
N LEU A 158 19.67 -29.54 20.81
CA LEU A 158 20.08 -29.56 22.20
C LEU A 158 19.75 -30.91 22.82
N ASP A 159 20.71 -31.47 23.58
CA ASP A 159 20.50 -32.69 24.35
C ASP A 159 19.81 -32.33 25.69
N MET A 160 18.50 -32.16 25.63
CA MET A 160 17.64 -31.90 26.78
C MET A 160 16.18 -32.27 26.48
N HIS A 161 15.46 -32.64 27.53
CA HIS A 161 14.03 -32.92 27.42
C HIS A 161 13.19 -31.66 27.41
N LEU A 162 12.41 -31.43 26.32
CA LEU A 162 11.48 -30.34 26.19
C LEU A 162 10.05 -30.80 26.54
N LYS A 163 9.48 -30.26 27.61
CA LYS A 163 8.06 -30.42 27.94
C LYS A 163 7.23 -29.39 27.17
N ASP A 164 5.96 -29.70 26.84
CA ASP A 164 5.07 -28.79 26.10
C ASP A 164 4.99 -27.38 26.73
N LYS A 165 5.03 -27.30 28.06
CA LYS A 165 5.02 -26.03 28.80
C LYS A 165 6.33 -25.21 28.71
N MET A 166 7.34 -25.71 28.03
CA MET A 166 8.65 -25.09 27.89
C MET A 166 8.95 -24.63 26.46
N VAL A 167 8.01 -24.83 25.54
CA VAL A 167 8.11 -24.34 24.15
C VAL A 167 8.11 -22.81 24.19
N SER A 168 8.86 -22.16 23.33
CA SER A 168 9.11 -20.70 23.25
C SER A 168 9.83 -20.10 24.47
N CYS A 169 10.28 -20.92 25.41
CA CYS A 169 11.08 -20.44 26.54
C CYS A 169 12.54 -20.17 26.11
N PRO A 170 13.23 -19.24 26.82
CA PRO A 170 14.60 -18.88 26.46
C PRO A 170 15.59 -19.99 26.81
N VAL A 171 16.53 -20.24 25.89
CA VAL A 171 17.70 -21.09 26.12
C VAL A 171 18.91 -20.20 26.38
N MET A 172 19.58 -20.45 27.52
CA MET A 172 20.57 -19.58 28.10
C MET A 172 21.96 -20.22 28.09
N THR A 173 22.96 -19.39 27.98
CA THR A 173 24.37 -19.75 28.21
C THR A 173 24.67 -19.85 29.71
N ALA A 174 25.84 -20.37 30.08
CA ALA A 174 26.25 -20.53 31.50
C ALA A 174 26.40 -19.20 32.24
N ASP A 175 26.66 -18.11 31.55
CA ASP A 175 26.76 -16.74 32.10
C ASP A 175 25.41 -15.99 32.10
N GLY A 176 24.32 -16.63 31.69
CA GLY A 176 22.98 -16.10 31.83
C GLY A 176 22.54 -15.18 30.67
N GLN A 177 23.10 -15.33 29.51
CA GLN A 177 22.64 -14.65 28.27
C GLN A 177 21.76 -15.60 27.46
N VAL A 178 20.71 -15.06 26.80
CA VAL A 178 19.84 -15.85 25.93
C VAL A 178 20.47 -15.98 24.52
N PHE A 179 20.54 -17.19 24.00
CA PHE A 179 21.03 -17.43 22.66
C PHE A 179 19.98 -18.05 21.72
N GLY A 180 18.86 -18.55 22.26
CA GLY A 180 17.82 -19.15 21.44
C GLY A 180 16.46 -19.26 22.10
N LEU A 181 15.45 -19.57 21.28
CA LEU A 181 14.08 -19.92 21.67
C LEU A 181 13.92 -21.43 21.50
N ALA A 182 13.42 -22.10 22.53
CA ALA A 182 13.17 -23.55 22.51
C ALA A 182 11.98 -23.89 21.59
N GLN A 183 12.19 -24.81 20.66
CA GLN A 183 11.17 -25.26 19.72
C GLN A 183 10.91 -26.76 19.84
N LYS A 184 9.66 -27.17 19.62
CA LYS A 184 9.25 -28.57 19.64
C LYS A 184 9.70 -29.27 18.37
N SER A 185 10.18 -30.51 18.50
CA SER A 185 10.43 -31.39 17.36
C SER A 185 9.12 -31.72 16.64
N SER A 186 9.13 -31.66 15.31
CA SER A 186 8.06 -32.18 14.47
C SER A 186 8.13 -33.71 14.25
N GLY A 187 9.20 -34.36 14.71
CA GLY A 187 9.47 -35.79 14.54
C GLY A 187 8.94 -36.67 15.68
N LYS A 188 9.00 -38.02 15.47
CA LYS A 188 8.57 -39.01 16.46
C LYS A 188 9.58 -39.22 17.64
N ASP A 189 10.80 -38.71 17.51
CA ASP A 189 11.87 -38.86 18.53
C ASP A 189 11.91 -37.66 19.48
N THR A 190 10.94 -37.57 20.38
CA THR A 190 10.68 -36.37 21.19
C THR A 190 11.19 -36.45 22.63
N ALA A 191 11.75 -37.55 23.08
CA ALA A 191 11.99 -37.73 24.50
C ALA A 191 13.23 -37.01 25.07
N THR A 192 14.26 -36.75 24.26
CA THR A 192 15.55 -36.21 24.73
C THR A 192 16.15 -35.11 23.85
N ILE A 193 15.44 -34.64 22.83
CA ILE A 193 15.95 -33.65 21.90
C ILE A 193 15.04 -32.40 21.94
N CYS A 194 15.66 -31.24 22.15
CA CYS A 194 15.06 -29.93 22.03
C CYS A 194 15.72 -29.20 20.85
N TYR A 195 14.94 -28.53 20.04
CA TYR A 195 15.46 -27.60 19.04
C TYR A 195 15.44 -26.19 19.57
N ALA A 196 16.30 -25.33 19.05
CA ALA A 196 16.25 -23.90 19.34
C ALA A 196 16.66 -23.08 18.13
N VAL A 197 15.82 -22.10 17.79
CA VAL A 197 16.18 -21.06 16.81
C VAL A 197 17.00 -19.98 17.50
N GLY A 198 18.02 -19.45 16.86
CA GLY A 198 18.86 -18.39 17.40
C GLY A 198 18.06 -17.14 17.78
N ALA A 199 18.31 -16.60 18.98
CA ALA A 199 17.69 -15.37 19.43
C ALA A 199 18.13 -14.16 18.57
N ASP A 200 19.33 -14.19 18.02
CA ASP A 200 19.84 -13.22 17.05
C ASP A 200 19.00 -13.20 15.76
N TYR A 201 18.60 -14.38 15.26
CA TYR A 201 17.68 -14.49 14.13
C TYR A 201 16.30 -13.91 14.44
N ALA A 202 15.73 -14.27 15.58
CA ALA A 202 14.44 -13.76 16.00
C ALA A 202 14.47 -12.22 16.20
N MET A 203 15.58 -11.68 16.70
CA MET A 203 15.81 -10.23 16.83
C MET A 203 15.96 -9.52 15.47
N SER A 204 16.51 -10.19 14.46
CA SER A 204 16.69 -9.64 13.12
C SER A 204 15.37 -9.43 12.36
N GLN A 205 14.28 -10.07 12.81
CA GLN A 205 12.97 -9.91 12.18
C GLN A 205 12.53 -8.45 12.25
N LYS A 206 12.05 -7.90 11.13
CA LYS A 206 11.63 -6.50 11.02
C LYS A 206 10.52 -6.29 10.02
N ILE A 207 9.79 -5.22 10.18
CA ILE A 207 8.84 -4.75 9.16
C ILE A 207 9.64 -4.05 8.05
N SER A 208 9.37 -4.41 6.81
CA SER A 208 9.93 -3.80 5.61
C SER A 208 8.82 -3.19 4.76
N PRO A 209 9.12 -2.37 3.76
CA PRO A 209 8.12 -1.87 2.81
C PRO A 209 7.32 -2.98 2.11
N LEU A 210 7.94 -4.15 1.88
CA LEU A 210 7.30 -5.30 1.23
C LEU A 210 6.49 -6.19 2.18
N SER A 211 6.51 -5.90 3.49
CA SER A 211 5.83 -6.70 4.52
C SER A 211 4.30 -6.75 4.37
N PHE A 212 3.71 -5.87 3.56
CA PHE A 212 2.29 -5.95 3.21
C PHE A 212 1.91 -7.27 2.52
N ASN A 213 2.80 -7.82 1.72
CA ASN A 213 2.59 -9.07 0.99
C ASN A 213 3.19 -10.29 1.71
N ASP A 214 3.74 -10.10 2.90
CA ASP A 214 4.32 -11.18 3.71
C ASP A 214 3.20 -12.02 4.34
N HIS A 215 3.18 -13.33 4.03
CA HIS A 215 2.14 -14.25 4.50
C HIS A 215 2.16 -14.42 6.03
N ALA A 216 3.34 -14.47 6.64
CA ALA A 216 3.45 -14.59 8.09
C ALA A 216 2.83 -13.38 8.78
N LEU A 217 3.18 -12.17 8.33
CA LEU A 217 2.67 -10.93 8.91
C LEU A 217 1.18 -10.70 8.61
N SER A 218 0.73 -10.99 7.40
CA SER A 218 -0.69 -10.81 7.02
C SER A 218 -1.65 -11.74 7.76
N SER A 219 -1.16 -12.92 8.19
CA SER A 219 -1.95 -13.88 8.97
C SER A 219 -2.16 -13.48 10.44
N ILE A 220 -1.47 -12.47 10.93
CA ILE A 220 -1.62 -11.93 12.29
C ILE A 220 -2.49 -10.68 12.21
N GLY A 221 -3.64 -10.62 12.90
CA GLY A 221 -4.53 -9.45 12.93
C GLY A 221 -4.04 -8.30 13.83
N ILE A 222 -3.08 -8.56 14.73
CA ILE A 222 -2.50 -7.53 15.59
C ILE A 222 -1.75 -6.49 14.75
N LYS A 223 -1.85 -5.22 15.13
CA LYS A 223 -1.17 -4.07 14.52
C LYS A 223 0.32 -4.35 14.29
N LYS A 224 0.86 -3.91 13.13
CA LYS A 224 2.28 -4.00 12.81
C LYS A 224 2.98 -2.68 13.12
N ALA A 225 4.24 -2.75 13.55
CA ALA A 225 5.08 -1.58 13.64
C ALA A 225 5.38 -0.99 12.26
N LEU A 226 5.79 0.26 12.22
CA LEU A 226 6.37 0.85 11.02
C LEU A 226 7.82 0.39 10.81
N PRO A 227 8.33 0.43 9.57
CA PRO A 227 9.77 0.27 9.32
C PRO A 227 10.62 1.24 10.15
N ASP A 228 11.88 0.85 10.39
CA ASP A 228 12.77 1.56 11.31
C ASP A 228 13.31 2.91 10.77
N THR A 229 13.26 3.13 9.46
CA THR A 229 13.70 4.39 8.84
C THR A 229 12.54 5.13 8.18
N GLU A 230 12.60 6.47 8.19
CA GLU A 230 11.57 7.32 7.59
C GLU A 230 11.35 6.98 6.11
N GLU A 231 12.43 6.79 5.36
CA GLU A 231 12.36 6.46 3.93
C GLU A 231 11.57 5.15 3.70
N GLN A 232 11.91 4.10 4.43
CA GLN A 232 11.21 2.80 4.33
C GLN A 232 9.76 2.91 4.80
N ALA A 233 9.50 3.69 5.83
CA ALA A 233 8.15 3.91 6.35
C ALA A 233 7.29 4.70 5.35
N LEU A 234 7.84 5.66 4.60
CA LEU A 234 7.14 6.38 3.53
C LEU A 234 6.76 5.44 2.37
N VAL A 235 7.65 4.51 2.00
CA VAL A 235 7.32 3.48 1.00
C VAL A 235 6.22 2.56 1.52
N TYR A 236 6.29 2.16 2.80
CA TYR A 236 5.24 1.37 3.46
C TYR A 236 3.88 2.09 3.44
N LEU A 237 3.83 3.38 3.77
CA LEU A 237 2.62 4.22 3.67
C LEU A 237 2.06 4.27 2.25
N TYR A 238 2.93 4.37 1.24
CA TYR A 238 2.50 4.36 -0.16
C TYR A 238 1.80 3.05 -0.52
N MET A 239 2.38 1.91 -0.16
CA MET A 239 1.77 0.59 -0.38
C MET A 239 0.45 0.43 0.40
N ALA A 240 0.41 0.91 1.65
CA ALA A 240 -0.77 0.86 2.52
C ALA A 240 -1.96 1.64 1.96
N SER A 241 -1.71 2.78 1.33
CA SER A 241 -2.76 3.70 0.85
C SER A 241 -3.75 3.07 -0.14
N SER A 242 -3.33 2.03 -0.87
CA SER A 242 -4.16 1.31 -1.85
C SER A 242 -4.83 0.04 -1.29
N GLN A 243 -4.44 -0.42 -0.10
CA GLN A 243 -4.85 -1.73 0.45
C GLN A 243 -5.65 -1.61 1.76
N GLN A 244 -5.56 -0.48 2.45
CA GLN A 244 -6.25 -0.24 3.72
C GLN A 244 -7.52 0.59 3.52
N THR A 245 -8.45 0.47 4.47
CA THR A 245 -9.58 1.39 4.54
C THR A 245 -9.08 2.80 4.89
N PRO A 246 -9.84 3.86 4.56
CA PRO A 246 -9.46 5.22 4.92
C PRO A 246 -9.20 5.41 6.42
N GLU A 247 -9.96 4.74 7.28
CA GLU A 247 -9.84 4.79 8.73
C GLU A 247 -8.54 4.14 9.20
N GLN A 248 -8.23 2.94 8.69
CA GLN A 248 -6.98 2.22 9.00
C GLN A 248 -5.76 3.02 8.53
N TYR A 249 -5.85 3.62 7.35
CA TYR A 249 -4.78 4.46 6.82
C TYR A 249 -4.58 5.73 7.66
N ALA A 250 -5.66 6.34 8.16
CA ALA A 250 -5.58 7.49 9.05
C ALA A 250 -4.88 7.16 10.39
N GLU A 251 -5.14 5.99 10.96
CA GLU A 251 -4.43 5.50 12.15
C GLU A 251 -2.95 5.26 11.86
N LEU A 252 -2.62 4.66 10.72
CA LEU A 252 -1.25 4.44 10.30
C LEU A 252 -0.47 5.74 10.12
N LEU A 253 -1.13 6.79 9.58
CA LEU A 253 -0.55 8.13 9.46
C LEU A 253 -0.30 8.78 10.84
N ASN A 254 -1.17 8.56 11.82
CA ASN A 254 -0.95 9.02 13.19
C ASN A 254 0.29 8.35 13.81
N ASP A 255 0.46 7.04 13.60
CA ASP A 255 1.64 6.31 14.06
C ASP A 255 2.91 6.80 13.38
N PHE A 256 2.85 7.04 12.07
CA PHE A 256 3.97 7.58 11.32
C PHE A 256 4.41 8.94 11.86
N ILE A 257 3.47 9.86 12.08
CA ILE A 257 3.77 11.18 12.64
C ILE A 257 4.30 11.07 14.08
N ALA A 258 3.80 10.14 14.88
CA ALA A 258 4.31 9.91 16.22
C ALA A 258 5.76 9.40 16.22
N GLN A 259 6.12 8.53 15.26
CA GLN A 259 7.48 8.00 15.11
C GLN A 259 8.44 8.98 14.43
N TYR A 260 7.94 9.77 13.45
CA TYR A 260 8.71 10.72 12.64
C TYR A 260 8.09 12.13 12.69
N PRO A 261 8.11 12.81 13.86
CA PRO A 261 7.43 14.10 14.06
C PRO A 261 8.00 15.26 13.24
N ASN A 262 9.20 15.09 12.66
CA ASN A 262 9.83 16.08 11.80
C ASN A 262 9.68 15.76 10.29
N SER A 263 8.88 14.76 9.93
CA SER A 263 8.58 14.42 8.55
C SER A 263 7.44 15.29 8.02
N ALA A 264 7.72 16.18 7.09
CA ALA A 264 6.68 16.98 6.43
C ALA A 264 5.69 16.12 5.63
N ASP A 265 6.18 15.02 5.01
CA ASP A 265 5.37 14.07 4.25
C ASP A 265 4.24 13.46 5.06
N GLY A 266 4.49 13.09 6.32
CA GLY A 266 3.47 12.53 7.20
C GLY A 266 2.29 13.47 7.38
N TYR A 267 2.57 14.72 7.66
CA TYR A 267 1.53 15.74 7.83
C TYR A 267 0.79 16.04 6.52
N PHE A 268 1.49 16.18 5.39
CA PHE A 268 0.85 16.38 4.10
C PHE A 268 -0.05 15.22 3.70
N ARG A 269 0.39 13.96 3.90
CA ARG A 269 -0.42 12.78 3.63
C ARG A 269 -1.66 12.73 4.51
N ARG A 270 -1.54 13.05 5.80
CA ARG A 270 -2.68 13.08 6.72
C ARG A 270 -3.65 14.21 6.36
N ALA A 271 -3.14 15.40 6.06
CA ALA A 271 -3.95 16.53 5.58
C ALA A 271 -4.73 16.16 4.32
N ASN A 272 -4.07 15.56 3.33
CA ASN A 272 -4.71 15.13 2.08
C ASN A 272 -5.79 14.06 2.34
N SER A 273 -5.48 13.02 3.11
CA SER A 273 -6.45 11.98 3.46
C SER A 273 -7.68 12.55 4.18
N GLN A 274 -7.47 13.39 5.20
CA GLN A 274 -8.54 14.02 5.96
C GLN A 274 -9.39 14.98 5.12
N MET A 275 -8.80 15.71 4.17
CA MET A 275 -9.54 16.60 3.28
C MET A 275 -10.62 15.88 2.48
N TYR A 276 -10.31 14.69 1.95
CA TYR A 276 -11.28 13.88 1.20
C TYR A 276 -12.34 13.24 2.09
N LEU A 277 -11.99 12.84 3.30
CA LEU A 277 -12.90 12.21 4.26
C LEU A 277 -13.81 13.24 4.96
N SER A 278 -13.38 14.50 5.03
CA SER A 278 -14.08 15.56 5.75
C SER A 278 -15.38 15.95 5.06
N LYS A 279 -16.50 15.72 5.75
CA LYS A 279 -17.84 16.18 5.32
C LYS A 279 -18.17 17.57 5.83
N GLU A 280 -17.53 18.02 6.92
CA GLU A 280 -17.81 19.29 7.59
C GLU A 280 -16.62 20.25 7.48
N ILE A 281 -16.92 21.55 7.34
CA ILE A 281 -15.90 22.61 7.29
C ILE A 281 -15.07 22.67 8.58
N SER A 282 -15.68 22.36 9.73
CA SER A 282 -15.01 22.34 11.04
C SER A 282 -13.83 21.35 11.10
N SER A 283 -13.87 20.28 10.33
CA SER A 283 -12.77 19.32 10.25
C SER A 283 -11.57 19.83 9.44
N MET A 284 -11.77 20.85 8.61
CA MET A 284 -10.71 21.48 7.81
C MET A 284 -9.68 22.23 8.67
N ASP A 285 -10.01 22.64 9.90
CA ASP A 285 -9.03 23.26 10.79
C ASP A 285 -7.89 22.30 11.16
N LYS A 286 -8.15 20.98 11.27
CA LYS A 286 -7.12 19.96 11.48
C LYS A 286 -6.24 19.79 10.24
N VAL A 287 -6.87 19.82 9.06
CA VAL A 287 -6.15 19.75 7.77
C VAL A 287 -5.20 20.93 7.63
N ALA A 288 -5.68 22.16 7.94
CA ALA A 288 -4.85 23.36 7.90
C ALA A 288 -3.70 23.32 8.91
N ALA A 289 -3.96 22.85 10.14
CA ALA A 289 -2.92 22.70 11.16
C ALA A 289 -1.82 21.70 10.75
N ASP A 290 -2.19 20.60 10.09
CA ASP A 290 -1.21 19.65 9.56
C ASP A 290 -0.35 20.28 8.46
N ILE A 291 -0.94 21.07 7.57
CA ILE A 291 -0.21 21.78 6.51
C ILE A 291 0.76 22.81 7.12
N ASP A 292 0.30 23.57 8.09
CA ASP A 292 1.15 24.56 8.77
C ASP A 292 2.31 23.87 9.48
N LYS A 293 2.06 22.71 10.12
CA LYS A 293 3.11 21.92 10.74
C LYS A 293 4.06 21.31 9.71
N ALA A 294 3.56 20.82 8.59
CA ALA A 294 4.40 20.35 7.48
C ALA A 294 5.34 21.46 6.98
N LEU A 295 4.82 22.67 6.78
CA LEU A 295 5.62 23.83 6.37
C LEU A 295 6.67 24.21 7.44
N GLU A 296 6.33 24.11 8.72
CA GLU A 296 7.28 24.37 9.81
C GLU A 296 8.48 23.41 9.77
N VAL A 297 8.22 22.10 9.67
CA VAL A 297 9.25 21.06 9.77
C VAL A 297 9.96 20.75 8.45
N ALA A 298 9.42 21.15 7.30
CA ALA A 298 9.97 20.86 5.99
C ALA A 298 11.39 21.39 5.84
N GLN A 299 12.29 20.49 5.42
CA GLN A 299 13.68 20.86 5.05
C GLN A 299 13.72 21.54 3.68
N LYS A 300 12.90 21.07 2.72
CA LYS A 300 12.73 21.66 1.40
C LYS A 300 11.47 22.52 1.38
N LYS A 301 11.65 23.84 1.41
CA LYS A 301 10.51 24.78 1.46
C LYS A 301 9.75 24.88 0.14
N ASP A 302 10.42 24.70 -0.97
CA ASP A 302 9.81 24.63 -2.30
C ASP A 302 8.80 23.49 -2.41
N ASP A 303 9.19 22.25 -2.04
CA ASP A 303 8.30 21.09 -1.99
C ASP A 303 7.11 21.34 -1.05
N ALA A 304 7.35 21.98 0.10
CA ALA A 304 6.29 22.26 1.06
C ALA A 304 5.25 23.26 0.52
N TYR A 305 5.71 24.34 -0.13
CA TYR A 305 4.82 25.30 -0.79
C TYR A 305 4.06 24.67 -1.95
N PHE A 306 4.71 23.81 -2.75
CA PHE A 306 4.06 23.06 -3.82
C PHE A 306 2.95 22.14 -3.29
N ASN A 307 3.23 21.35 -2.25
CA ASN A 307 2.24 20.45 -1.66
C ASN A 307 1.06 21.21 -1.04
N ARG A 308 1.31 22.36 -0.40
CA ARG A 308 0.25 23.24 0.08
C ARG A 308 -0.60 23.77 -1.07
N ALA A 309 0.02 24.28 -2.13
CA ALA A 309 -0.66 24.77 -3.32
C ALA A 309 -1.56 23.69 -3.95
N LYS A 310 -1.01 22.49 -4.12
CA LYS A 310 -1.69 21.33 -4.68
C LYS A 310 -2.91 20.93 -3.85
N LEU A 311 -2.79 20.95 -2.52
CA LEU A 311 -3.89 20.59 -1.63
C LEU A 311 -5.00 21.64 -1.67
N ILE A 312 -4.68 22.94 -1.66
CA ILE A 312 -5.66 24.03 -1.81
C ILE A 312 -6.36 23.93 -3.18
N TYR A 313 -5.61 23.69 -4.25
CA TYR A 313 -6.15 23.49 -5.60
C TYR A 313 -7.12 22.31 -5.66
N ASN A 314 -6.74 21.16 -5.12
CA ASN A 314 -7.59 19.98 -5.08
C ASN A 314 -8.85 20.21 -4.24
N TYR A 315 -8.76 20.95 -3.13
CA TYR A 315 -9.92 21.32 -2.34
C TYR A 315 -10.93 22.11 -3.17
N GLN A 316 -10.48 23.12 -3.91
CA GLN A 316 -11.34 23.93 -4.77
C GLN A 316 -11.99 23.13 -5.91
N LEU A 317 -11.25 22.17 -6.49
CA LEU A 317 -11.78 21.28 -7.53
C LEU A 317 -12.86 20.34 -7.01
N THR A 318 -12.67 19.78 -5.81
CA THR A 318 -13.55 18.73 -5.28
C THR A 318 -14.73 19.29 -4.49
N LYS A 319 -14.61 20.53 -3.98
CA LYS A 319 -15.61 21.19 -3.12
C LYS A 319 -15.85 22.64 -3.56
N PRO A 320 -16.24 22.89 -4.83
CA PRO A 320 -16.33 24.24 -5.40
C PRO A 320 -17.37 25.12 -4.71
N GLU A 321 -18.42 24.52 -4.11
CA GLU A 321 -19.49 25.22 -3.41
C GLU A 321 -19.16 25.60 -1.96
N THR A 322 -17.99 25.11 -1.45
CA THR A 322 -17.60 25.37 -0.06
C THR A 322 -16.38 26.26 0.00
N THR A 323 -16.44 27.30 0.84
CA THR A 323 -15.33 28.20 1.09
C THR A 323 -14.71 27.85 2.46
N TYR A 324 -13.43 27.64 2.52
CA TYR A 324 -12.69 27.48 3.76
C TYR A 324 -11.62 28.56 3.86
N LYS A 325 -11.81 29.54 4.75
CA LYS A 325 -10.88 30.67 4.96
C LYS A 325 -10.45 31.34 3.64
N ASP A 326 -9.14 31.46 3.42
CA ASP A 326 -8.51 32.00 2.22
C ASP A 326 -8.13 30.94 1.17
N TRP A 327 -8.66 29.71 1.29
CA TRP A 327 -8.37 28.64 0.33
C TRP A 327 -9.12 28.87 -0.98
N THR A 328 -8.46 29.57 -1.87
CA THR A 328 -8.93 29.91 -3.21
C THR A 328 -7.90 29.51 -4.26
N TYR A 329 -8.28 29.54 -5.53
CA TYR A 329 -7.30 29.36 -6.61
C TYR A 329 -6.21 30.44 -6.58
N ASP A 330 -6.51 31.67 -6.16
CA ASP A 330 -5.52 32.73 -6.01
C ASP A 330 -4.49 32.37 -4.92
N LYS A 331 -4.96 31.85 -3.80
CA LYS A 331 -4.06 31.37 -2.74
C LYS A 331 -3.20 30.23 -3.21
N ALA A 332 -3.77 29.24 -3.93
CA ALA A 332 -3.00 28.13 -4.50
C ALA A 332 -1.92 28.65 -5.47
N LEU A 333 -2.28 29.64 -6.31
CA LEU A 333 -1.35 30.26 -7.24
C LEU A 333 -0.19 30.98 -6.54
N ASP A 334 -0.49 31.72 -5.46
CA ASP A 334 0.55 32.37 -4.65
C ASP A 334 1.51 31.36 -4.02
N GLU A 335 1.00 30.25 -3.52
CA GLU A 335 1.82 29.21 -2.90
C GLU A 335 2.71 28.49 -3.93
N VAL A 336 2.19 28.12 -5.11
CA VAL A 336 3.02 27.47 -6.15
C VAL A 336 4.08 28.42 -6.69
N ARG A 337 3.77 29.72 -6.78
CA ARG A 337 4.76 30.74 -7.18
C ARG A 337 5.89 30.91 -6.17
N LYS A 338 5.61 30.74 -4.86
CA LYS A 338 6.68 30.68 -3.84
C LYS A 338 7.58 29.48 -4.05
N ALA A 339 7.02 28.31 -4.43
CA ALA A 339 7.83 27.15 -4.78
C ALA A 339 8.73 27.43 -5.99
N ILE A 340 8.15 27.96 -7.07
CA ILE A 340 8.86 28.33 -8.32
C ILE A 340 9.97 29.36 -8.05
N ALA A 341 9.74 30.32 -7.15
CA ALA A 341 10.72 31.33 -6.81
C ALA A 341 11.96 30.78 -6.06
N ILE A 342 11.81 29.65 -5.37
CA ILE A 342 12.92 28.95 -4.70
C ILE A 342 13.64 28.06 -5.69
N GLU A 343 12.90 27.21 -6.40
CA GLU A 343 13.41 26.34 -7.44
C GLU A 343 12.36 26.19 -8.55
N GLU A 344 12.73 26.52 -9.79
CA GLU A 344 11.81 26.40 -10.92
C GLU A 344 11.80 24.95 -11.45
N LEU A 345 11.05 24.08 -10.79
CA LEU A 345 10.86 22.73 -11.26
C LEU A 345 9.68 22.65 -12.25
N PRO A 346 9.80 21.86 -13.32
CA PRO A 346 8.71 21.73 -14.31
C PRO A 346 7.38 21.28 -13.73
N VAL A 347 7.39 20.45 -12.67
CA VAL A 347 6.17 20.00 -11.98
C VAL A 347 5.45 21.15 -11.26
N TYR A 348 6.17 22.15 -10.78
CA TYR A 348 5.59 23.36 -10.17
C TYR A 348 4.96 24.24 -11.23
N VAL A 349 5.63 24.40 -12.37
CA VAL A 349 5.10 25.14 -13.53
C VAL A 349 3.84 24.46 -14.11
N GLN A 350 3.80 23.12 -14.11
CA GLN A 350 2.60 22.36 -14.49
C GLN A 350 1.42 22.71 -13.58
N LEU A 351 1.61 22.67 -12.26
CA LEU A 351 0.56 23.03 -11.30
C LEU A 351 0.13 24.49 -11.44
N GLU A 352 1.07 25.42 -11.71
CA GLU A 352 0.73 26.81 -12.01
C GLU A 352 -0.22 26.89 -13.21
N GLY A 353 0.08 26.17 -14.29
CA GLY A 353 -0.79 26.07 -15.48
C GLY A 353 -2.16 25.50 -15.15
N ASP A 354 -2.23 24.42 -14.37
CA ASP A 354 -3.47 23.78 -13.97
C ASP A 354 -4.37 24.74 -13.15
N ILE A 355 -3.77 25.49 -12.23
CA ILE A 355 -4.49 26.50 -11.44
C ILE A 355 -4.99 27.64 -12.33
N GLN A 356 -4.17 28.16 -13.25
CA GLN A 356 -4.53 29.21 -14.20
C GLN A 356 -5.66 28.73 -15.12
N PHE A 357 -5.60 27.48 -15.59
CA PHE A 357 -6.68 26.87 -16.37
C PHE A 357 -8.00 26.82 -15.59
N ALA A 358 -7.96 26.37 -14.33
CA ALA A 358 -9.16 26.35 -13.47
C ALA A 358 -9.73 27.76 -13.21
N LYS A 359 -8.88 28.78 -13.19
CA LYS A 359 -9.26 30.20 -13.13
C LYS A 359 -9.79 30.76 -14.47
N LYS A 360 -9.73 29.98 -15.54
CA LYS A 360 -10.04 30.39 -16.92
C LYS A 360 -9.08 31.45 -17.48
N ASP A 361 -7.90 31.60 -16.89
CA ASP A 361 -6.81 32.40 -17.46
C ASP A 361 -6.03 31.53 -18.46
N TYR A 362 -6.68 31.27 -19.60
CA TYR A 362 -6.18 30.33 -20.59
C TYR A 362 -4.86 30.78 -21.24
N ALA A 363 -4.65 32.09 -21.40
CA ALA A 363 -3.40 32.59 -21.97
C ALA A 363 -2.21 32.29 -21.06
N ALA A 364 -2.34 32.52 -19.76
CA ALA A 364 -1.31 32.20 -18.78
C ALA A 364 -1.11 30.68 -18.65
N ALA A 365 -2.19 29.92 -18.61
CA ALA A 365 -2.13 28.44 -18.54
C ALA A 365 -1.38 27.85 -19.73
N LEU A 366 -1.69 28.31 -20.94
CA LEU A 366 -0.99 27.88 -22.16
C LEU A 366 0.52 28.14 -22.09
N ALA A 367 0.91 29.34 -21.64
CA ALA A 367 2.32 29.69 -21.51
C ALA A 367 3.04 28.76 -20.52
N SER A 368 2.40 28.42 -19.40
CA SER A 368 2.94 27.45 -18.43
C SER A 368 3.09 26.06 -19.05
N TYR A 369 2.06 25.54 -19.72
CA TYR A 369 2.12 24.22 -20.37
C TYR A 369 3.15 24.15 -21.50
N GLU A 370 3.27 25.19 -22.35
CA GLU A 370 4.27 25.25 -23.39
C GLU A 370 5.71 25.28 -22.82
N LYS A 371 5.90 25.86 -21.63
CA LYS A 371 7.16 25.83 -20.92
C LYS A 371 7.49 24.41 -20.44
N VAL A 372 6.52 23.71 -19.85
CA VAL A 372 6.67 22.31 -19.41
C VAL A 372 6.94 21.39 -20.61
N ASN A 373 6.28 21.59 -21.74
CA ASN A 373 6.47 20.78 -22.95
C ASN A 373 7.88 20.86 -23.57
N LYS A 374 8.72 21.79 -23.11
CA LYS A 374 10.13 21.92 -23.49
C LYS A 374 11.09 21.26 -22.50
N THR A 375 10.60 20.59 -21.48
CA THR A 375 11.39 19.97 -20.41
C THR A 375 11.45 18.46 -20.53
N ASN A 376 12.22 17.81 -19.67
CA ASN A 376 12.37 16.36 -19.61
C ASN A 376 11.17 15.62 -18.96
N ILE A 377 10.23 16.33 -18.33
CA ILE A 377 9.00 15.76 -17.80
C ILE A 377 7.81 15.84 -18.77
N VAL A 378 8.08 16.24 -20.01
CA VAL A 378 7.07 16.25 -21.05
C VAL A 378 6.36 14.91 -21.15
N SER A 379 5.05 14.94 -21.29
CA SER A 379 4.20 13.75 -21.31
C SER A 379 2.99 13.95 -22.23
N PRO A 380 2.26 12.88 -22.59
CA PRO A 380 0.99 13.03 -23.30
C PRO A 380 0.04 14.02 -22.62
N ALA A 381 -0.05 13.95 -21.27
CA ALA A 381 -0.96 14.81 -20.50
C ALA A 381 -0.60 16.29 -20.61
N THR A 382 0.69 16.66 -20.66
CA THR A 382 1.09 18.07 -20.74
C THR A 382 0.78 18.68 -22.11
N PHE A 383 0.92 17.91 -23.19
CA PHE A 383 0.47 18.34 -24.52
C PHE A 383 -1.06 18.40 -24.61
N PHE A 384 -1.75 17.43 -24.00
CA PHE A 384 -3.21 17.42 -23.94
C PHE A 384 -3.77 18.66 -23.23
N SER A 385 -3.18 19.04 -22.08
CA SER A 385 -3.57 20.25 -21.36
C SER A 385 -3.41 21.52 -22.23
N ALA A 386 -2.30 21.63 -22.96
CA ALA A 386 -2.07 22.73 -23.89
C ALA A 386 -3.10 22.72 -25.06
N ALA A 387 -3.41 21.54 -25.61
CA ALA A 387 -4.39 21.40 -26.69
C ALA A 387 -5.80 21.81 -26.22
N LYS A 388 -6.24 21.34 -25.07
CA LYS A 388 -7.54 21.72 -24.48
C LYS A 388 -7.60 23.20 -24.15
N THR A 389 -6.49 23.79 -23.73
CA THR A 389 -6.40 25.24 -23.48
C THR A 389 -6.58 26.02 -24.79
N LYS A 390 -5.90 25.63 -25.87
CA LYS A 390 -6.08 26.26 -27.20
C LYS A 390 -7.49 26.11 -27.74
N GLU A 391 -8.11 24.93 -27.55
CA GLU A 391 -9.50 24.71 -27.94
C GLU A 391 -10.45 25.69 -27.24
N LEU A 392 -10.29 25.90 -25.91
CA LEU A 392 -11.10 26.86 -25.14
C LEU A 392 -10.78 28.32 -25.47
N MET A 393 -9.62 28.60 -26.06
CA MET A 393 -9.27 29.92 -26.62
C MET A 393 -9.80 30.12 -28.05
N GLU A 394 -10.57 29.16 -28.58
CA GLU A 394 -11.09 29.18 -29.95
C GLU A 394 -9.96 29.31 -31.02
N ALA A 395 -8.78 28.73 -30.74
CA ALA A 395 -7.67 28.72 -31.68
C ALA A 395 -8.01 27.90 -32.94
N ALA A 396 -7.26 28.12 -34.01
CA ALA A 396 -7.44 27.37 -35.26
C ALA A 396 -7.35 25.86 -35.02
N PRO A 397 -8.23 25.04 -35.63
CA PRO A 397 -8.25 23.59 -35.47
C PRO A 397 -6.89 22.93 -35.73
N GLU A 398 -6.10 23.47 -36.62
CA GLU A 398 -4.77 22.97 -36.98
C GLU A 398 -3.77 23.14 -35.82
N GLU A 399 -3.91 24.21 -35.02
CA GLU A 399 -3.06 24.45 -33.85
C GLU A 399 -3.37 23.47 -32.71
N VAL A 400 -4.66 23.19 -32.46
CA VAL A 400 -5.12 22.19 -31.51
C VAL A 400 -4.62 20.80 -31.95
N LEU A 401 -4.78 20.50 -33.24
CA LEU A 401 -4.37 19.21 -33.79
C LEU A 401 -2.86 18.99 -33.70
N ALA A 402 -2.03 19.99 -33.92
CA ALA A 402 -0.57 19.88 -33.79
C ALA A 402 -0.15 19.49 -32.37
N LEU A 403 -0.82 20.02 -31.33
CA LEU A 403 -0.60 19.62 -29.94
C LEU A 403 -1.12 18.22 -29.65
N MET A 404 -2.27 17.83 -30.22
CA MET A 404 -2.79 16.47 -30.07
C MET A 404 -1.91 15.44 -30.80
N ASP A 405 -1.31 15.77 -31.94
CA ASP A 405 -0.32 14.92 -32.61
C ASP A 405 0.92 14.73 -31.74
N SER A 406 1.40 15.81 -31.10
CA SER A 406 2.49 15.74 -30.12
C SER A 406 2.12 14.91 -28.89
N CYS A 407 0.89 15.03 -28.39
CA CYS A 407 0.37 14.21 -27.30
C CYS A 407 0.45 12.72 -27.64
N ILE A 408 -0.07 12.31 -28.78
CA ILE A 408 -0.06 10.90 -29.21
C ILE A 408 1.36 10.39 -29.51
N ALA A 409 2.24 11.25 -30.06
CA ALA A 409 3.63 10.88 -30.30
C ALA A 409 4.42 10.55 -29.01
N HIS A 410 3.96 11.05 -27.86
CA HIS A 410 4.55 10.76 -26.54
C HIS A 410 3.86 9.58 -25.83
N CYS A 411 2.79 9.00 -26.38
CA CYS A 411 2.19 7.79 -25.82
C CYS A 411 3.07 6.56 -26.10
N LEU A 412 3.10 5.65 -25.13
CA LEU A 412 3.79 4.35 -25.31
C LEU A 412 3.11 3.52 -26.40
N GLN A 413 3.91 2.78 -27.15
CA GLN A 413 3.42 1.85 -28.16
C GLN A 413 3.79 0.40 -27.82
N PRO A 414 2.93 -0.58 -28.13
CA PRO A 414 1.58 -0.40 -28.71
C PRO A 414 0.66 0.37 -27.77
N TYR A 415 -0.30 1.12 -28.31
CA TYR A 415 -1.24 1.89 -27.50
C TYR A 415 -2.06 0.99 -26.57
N THR A 416 -2.19 1.42 -25.33
CA THR A 416 -2.97 0.77 -24.26
C THR A 416 -4.14 1.66 -23.82
N GLU A 417 -4.92 1.20 -22.86
CA GLU A 417 -6.03 1.97 -22.29
C GLU A 417 -5.63 3.38 -21.82
N ASP A 418 -4.36 3.60 -21.44
CA ASP A 418 -3.85 4.92 -21.04
C ASP A 418 -3.85 5.94 -22.21
N ALA A 419 -3.64 5.47 -23.45
CA ALA A 419 -3.67 6.32 -24.64
C ALA A 419 -5.09 6.55 -25.18
N ALA A 420 -6.05 5.73 -24.76
CA ALA A 420 -7.40 5.72 -25.30
C ALA A 420 -8.10 7.09 -25.23
N PRO A 421 -8.10 7.85 -24.10
CA PRO A 421 -8.72 9.17 -24.05
C PRO A 421 -8.12 10.15 -25.08
N TYR A 422 -6.80 10.13 -25.24
CA TYR A 422 -6.11 11.03 -26.18
C TYR A 422 -6.41 10.69 -27.64
N LEU A 423 -6.55 9.41 -27.97
CA LEU A 423 -6.94 8.96 -29.30
C LEU A 423 -8.35 9.44 -29.68
N LEU A 424 -9.31 9.35 -28.75
CA LEU A 424 -10.66 9.87 -28.96
C LEU A 424 -10.68 11.39 -29.17
N GLU A 425 -9.96 12.12 -28.33
CA GLU A 425 -9.89 13.59 -28.44
C GLU A 425 -9.21 14.02 -29.74
N ARG A 426 -8.15 13.32 -30.17
CA ARG A 426 -7.53 13.60 -31.48
C ARG A 426 -8.46 13.25 -32.64
N ALA A 427 -9.22 12.15 -32.55
CA ALA A 427 -10.23 11.82 -33.57
C ALA A 427 -11.25 12.95 -33.72
N GLN A 428 -11.74 13.48 -32.58
CA GLN A 428 -12.68 14.60 -32.61
C GLN A 428 -12.06 15.87 -33.18
N ALA A 429 -10.83 16.22 -32.81
CA ALA A 429 -10.10 17.36 -33.36
C ALA A 429 -9.92 17.19 -34.90
N ARG A 430 -9.62 15.98 -35.37
CA ARG A 430 -9.53 15.65 -36.80
C ARG A 430 -10.88 15.77 -37.50
N MET A 431 -11.97 15.37 -36.89
CA MET A 431 -13.32 15.56 -37.40
C MET A 431 -13.64 17.05 -37.57
N ASN A 432 -13.33 17.86 -36.57
CA ASN A 432 -13.54 19.32 -36.63
C ASN A 432 -12.69 19.98 -37.73
N ALA A 433 -11.50 19.46 -37.99
CA ALA A 433 -10.62 19.89 -39.06
C ALA A 433 -10.97 19.29 -40.45
N GLY A 434 -12.08 18.56 -40.61
CA GLY A 434 -12.48 17.93 -41.86
C GLY A 434 -11.64 16.73 -42.29
N GLN A 435 -10.83 16.16 -41.39
CA GLN A 435 -9.90 15.06 -41.66
C GLN A 435 -10.50 13.69 -41.31
N GLY A 436 -11.71 13.37 -41.79
CA GLY A 436 -12.46 12.17 -41.45
C GLY A 436 -11.68 10.86 -41.64
N ARG A 437 -10.83 10.74 -42.69
CA ARG A 437 -9.99 9.55 -42.89
C ARG A 437 -9.00 9.34 -41.75
N ASN A 438 -8.36 10.41 -41.26
CA ASN A 438 -7.41 10.34 -40.18
C ASN A 438 -8.12 10.11 -38.82
N ALA A 439 -9.29 10.73 -38.62
CA ALA A 439 -10.15 10.49 -37.47
C ALA A 439 -10.53 9.02 -37.35
N MET A 440 -10.91 8.38 -38.45
CA MET A 440 -11.26 6.97 -38.49
C MET A 440 -10.07 6.08 -38.05
N LEU A 441 -8.82 6.43 -38.45
CA LEU A 441 -7.63 5.69 -38.01
C LEU A 441 -7.43 5.81 -36.50
N ASP A 442 -7.71 6.97 -35.91
CA ASP A 442 -7.64 7.12 -34.44
C ASP A 442 -8.70 6.29 -33.72
N TYR A 443 -9.93 6.22 -34.25
CA TYR A 443 -10.96 5.33 -33.72
C TYR A 443 -10.54 3.85 -33.82
N ASP A 444 -9.82 3.45 -34.87
CA ASP A 444 -9.32 2.08 -35.02
C ASP A 444 -8.23 1.77 -33.98
N GLU A 445 -7.31 2.71 -33.77
CA GLU A 445 -6.29 2.57 -32.70
C GLU A 445 -6.92 2.57 -31.30
N TYR A 446 -7.92 3.41 -31.07
CA TYR A 446 -8.70 3.38 -29.83
C TYR A 446 -9.34 2.00 -29.59
N TYR A 447 -10.04 1.47 -30.63
CA TYR A 447 -10.68 0.15 -30.55
C TYR A 447 -9.70 -0.96 -30.17
N LYS A 448 -8.49 -0.93 -30.72
CA LYS A 448 -7.41 -1.86 -30.39
C LYS A 448 -6.93 -1.65 -28.95
N ALA A 449 -6.69 -0.40 -28.54
CA ALA A 449 -6.19 -0.05 -27.22
C ALA A 449 -7.10 -0.54 -26.09
N VAL A 450 -8.42 -0.45 -26.28
CA VAL A 450 -9.44 -0.96 -25.34
C VAL A 450 -9.88 -2.40 -25.64
N ARG A 451 -9.17 -3.12 -26.50
CA ARG A 451 -9.43 -4.54 -26.86
C ARG A 451 -10.87 -4.82 -27.32
N GLY A 452 -11.45 -3.88 -28.05
CA GLY A 452 -12.82 -3.97 -28.54
C GLY A 452 -13.91 -3.77 -27.48
N ASN A 453 -13.56 -3.39 -26.27
CA ASN A 453 -14.54 -3.07 -25.22
C ASN A 453 -15.11 -1.66 -25.45
N VAL A 454 -16.12 -1.55 -26.34
CA VAL A 454 -16.75 -0.30 -26.75
C VAL A 454 -18.27 -0.41 -26.70
N ASN A 455 -18.94 0.74 -26.57
CA ASN A 455 -20.40 0.83 -26.57
C ASN A 455 -20.96 1.26 -27.95
N ASP A 456 -22.28 1.39 -28.03
CA ASP A 456 -23.02 1.85 -29.21
C ASP A 456 -22.58 3.26 -29.67
N VAL A 457 -22.30 4.16 -28.72
CA VAL A 457 -21.90 5.54 -29.01
C VAL A 457 -20.55 5.61 -29.76
N PHE A 458 -19.63 4.70 -29.45
CA PHE A 458 -18.36 4.60 -30.19
C PHE A 458 -18.59 4.33 -31.68
N TYR A 459 -19.45 3.38 -32.03
CA TYR A 459 -19.77 3.05 -33.43
C TYR A 459 -20.45 4.21 -34.14
N TYR A 460 -21.29 4.96 -33.42
CA TYR A 460 -21.91 6.17 -33.95
C TYR A 460 -20.86 7.23 -34.36
N TYR A 461 -19.92 7.54 -33.47
CA TYR A 461 -18.88 8.54 -33.81
C TYR A 461 -17.90 8.04 -34.87
N ARG A 462 -17.56 6.76 -34.90
CA ARG A 462 -16.71 6.20 -35.94
C ARG A 462 -17.41 6.17 -37.28
N GLU A 463 -18.71 5.93 -37.32
CA GLU A 463 -19.53 6.08 -38.53
C GLU A 463 -19.44 7.48 -39.12
N GLN A 464 -19.58 8.53 -38.29
CA GLN A 464 -19.47 9.92 -38.75
C GLN A 464 -18.11 10.16 -39.44
N ALA A 465 -17.04 9.62 -38.90
CA ALA A 465 -15.71 9.70 -39.50
C ALA A 465 -15.61 8.91 -40.82
N ALA A 466 -16.18 7.70 -40.87
CA ALA A 466 -16.24 6.87 -42.08
C ALA A 466 -17.06 7.54 -43.15
N PHE A 467 -18.20 8.14 -42.81
CA PHE A 467 -19.04 8.89 -43.73
C PHE A 467 -18.31 10.10 -44.35
N GLN A 468 -17.66 10.91 -43.52
CA GLN A 468 -16.85 12.04 -43.96
C GLN A 468 -15.68 11.60 -44.86
N ALA A 469 -15.09 10.43 -44.54
CA ALA A 469 -14.04 9.80 -45.36
C ALA A 469 -14.56 9.14 -46.65
N LYS A 470 -15.86 9.16 -46.89
CA LYS A 470 -16.56 8.48 -48.00
C LYS A 470 -16.38 6.94 -48.00
N GLN A 471 -16.15 6.36 -46.82
CA GLN A 471 -16.07 4.91 -46.61
C GLN A 471 -17.46 4.36 -46.22
N PHE A 472 -18.41 4.49 -47.12
CA PHE A 472 -19.82 4.25 -46.83
C PHE A 472 -20.15 2.83 -46.36
N GLN A 473 -19.44 1.79 -46.87
CA GLN A 473 -19.68 0.44 -46.38
C GLN A 473 -19.34 0.31 -44.92
N ARG A 474 -18.24 0.91 -44.50
CA ARG A 474 -17.83 0.91 -43.08
C ARG A 474 -18.82 1.69 -42.21
N ALA A 475 -19.33 2.81 -42.69
CA ALA A 475 -20.37 3.57 -42.01
C ALA A 475 -21.64 2.72 -41.82
N LEU A 476 -22.06 1.96 -42.85
CA LEU A 476 -23.19 1.02 -42.72
C LEU A 476 -22.95 -0.07 -41.69
N ASP A 477 -21.75 -0.67 -41.67
CA ASP A 477 -21.38 -1.72 -40.72
C ASP A 477 -21.35 -1.21 -39.28
N ASP A 478 -20.83 0.00 -39.04
CA ASP A 478 -20.80 0.64 -37.74
C ASP A 478 -22.19 0.97 -37.20
N MET A 479 -23.08 1.51 -38.06
CA MET A 479 -24.47 1.76 -37.66
C MET A 479 -25.24 0.47 -37.38
N ALA A 480 -24.99 -0.60 -38.13
CA ALA A 480 -25.59 -1.90 -37.84
C ALA A 480 -25.17 -2.40 -36.45
N LYS A 481 -23.89 -2.21 -36.08
CA LYS A 481 -23.38 -2.53 -34.73
C LYS A 481 -23.95 -1.65 -33.65
N ALA A 482 -24.09 -0.35 -33.88
CA ALA A 482 -24.73 0.57 -32.91
C ALA A 482 -26.17 0.16 -32.64
N ILE A 483 -26.96 -0.19 -33.69
CA ILE A 483 -28.33 -0.67 -33.58
C ILE A 483 -28.41 -2.02 -32.84
N GLU A 484 -27.46 -2.94 -33.07
CA GLU A 484 -27.39 -4.22 -32.35
C GLU A 484 -27.22 -4.01 -30.87
N LEU A 485 -26.34 -3.07 -30.46
CA LEU A 485 -26.05 -2.75 -29.05
C LEU A 485 -27.15 -1.95 -28.37
N ASN A 486 -27.79 -1.03 -29.12
CA ASN A 486 -28.87 -0.19 -28.61
C ASN A 486 -30.03 -0.10 -29.59
N PRO A 487 -30.90 -1.13 -29.65
CA PRO A 487 -31.97 -1.20 -30.66
C PRO A 487 -33.08 -0.16 -30.48
N LYS A 488 -33.15 0.56 -29.37
CA LYS A 488 -34.15 1.59 -29.11
C LYS A 488 -33.74 2.99 -29.55
N GLU A 489 -32.46 3.22 -29.83
CA GLU A 489 -31.96 4.53 -30.28
C GLU A 489 -32.30 4.74 -31.75
N LEU A 490 -33.22 5.66 -32.00
CA LEU A 490 -33.74 5.92 -33.35
C LEU A 490 -32.75 6.68 -34.25
N THR A 491 -31.85 7.45 -33.65
CA THR A 491 -30.82 8.20 -34.37
C THR A 491 -29.96 7.27 -35.24
N TYR A 492 -29.60 6.09 -34.71
CA TYR A 492 -28.77 5.13 -35.47
C TYR A 492 -29.46 4.59 -36.72
N ARG A 493 -30.81 4.41 -36.66
CA ARG A 493 -31.58 4.02 -37.86
C ARG A 493 -31.67 5.15 -38.88
N SER A 494 -31.79 6.39 -38.42
CA SER A 494 -31.76 7.56 -39.30
C SER A 494 -30.43 7.72 -39.99
N GLU A 495 -29.32 7.56 -39.27
CA GLU A 495 -27.97 7.62 -39.86
C GLU A 495 -27.77 6.45 -40.85
N LEU A 496 -28.13 5.22 -40.46
CA LEU A 496 -28.06 4.06 -41.35
C LEU A 496 -28.86 4.31 -42.66
N ALA A 497 -30.04 4.91 -42.55
CA ALA A 497 -30.86 5.27 -43.72
C ALA A 497 -30.22 6.40 -44.55
N ALA A 498 -29.66 7.42 -43.90
CA ALA A 498 -28.97 8.51 -44.57
C ALA A 498 -27.75 8.00 -45.39
N VAL A 499 -26.96 7.08 -44.82
CA VAL A 499 -25.84 6.45 -45.52
C VAL A 499 -26.37 5.63 -46.71
N ASN A 500 -27.45 4.83 -46.56
CA ASN A 500 -28.06 4.06 -47.65
C ASN A 500 -28.56 4.97 -48.77
N ILE A 501 -29.24 6.07 -48.46
CA ILE A 501 -29.66 7.08 -49.46
C ILE A 501 -28.42 7.62 -50.20
N ARG A 502 -27.36 7.96 -49.47
CA ARG A 502 -26.13 8.52 -50.05
C ARG A 502 -25.47 7.59 -51.08
N VAL A 503 -25.61 6.27 -50.90
CA VAL A 503 -25.05 5.27 -51.82
C VAL A 503 -26.09 4.71 -52.81
N GLY A 504 -27.30 5.30 -52.89
CA GLY A 504 -28.35 4.91 -53.83
C GLY A 504 -29.14 3.64 -53.45
N ARG A 505 -29.04 3.18 -52.19
CA ARG A 505 -29.77 2.02 -51.67
C ARG A 505 -31.09 2.48 -51.03
N ASN A 506 -31.96 3.10 -51.86
CA ASN A 506 -33.17 3.77 -51.37
C ASN A 506 -34.19 2.78 -50.74
N GLU A 507 -34.32 1.56 -51.30
CA GLU A 507 -35.22 0.55 -50.75
C GLU A 507 -34.80 0.08 -49.35
N GLU A 508 -33.51 -0.13 -49.14
CA GLU A 508 -32.95 -0.46 -47.82
C GLU A 508 -33.15 0.67 -46.81
N ALA A 509 -32.93 1.94 -47.25
CA ALA A 509 -33.19 3.10 -46.42
C ALA A 509 -34.66 3.15 -45.96
N ILE A 510 -35.60 3.00 -46.89
CA ILE A 510 -37.04 2.99 -46.56
C ILE A 510 -37.39 1.85 -45.60
N LYS A 511 -36.79 0.66 -45.76
CA LYS A 511 -37.00 -0.47 -44.85
C LYS A 511 -36.56 -0.12 -43.44
N VAL A 512 -35.34 0.39 -43.27
CA VAL A 512 -34.79 0.77 -41.93
C VAL A 512 -35.66 1.87 -41.28
N LEU A 513 -36.13 2.85 -42.05
CA LEU A 513 -36.99 3.91 -41.53
C LEU A 513 -38.37 3.41 -41.12
N LYS A 514 -38.96 2.44 -41.85
CA LYS A 514 -40.18 1.77 -41.42
C LYS A 514 -39.99 1.02 -40.11
N ASP A 515 -38.85 0.36 -39.93
CA ASP A 515 -38.52 -0.29 -38.66
C ASP A 515 -38.42 0.73 -37.54
N ALA A 516 -37.85 1.92 -37.77
CA ALA A 516 -37.85 3.02 -36.78
C ALA A 516 -39.26 3.46 -36.39
N LEU A 517 -40.18 3.56 -37.35
CA LEU A 517 -41.58 3.93 -37.14
C LEU A 517 -42.39 2.84 -36.39
N THR A 518 -41.92 1.60 -36.34
CA THR A 518 -42.54 0.57 -35.46
C THR A 518 -42.21 0.83 -34.00
N ILE A 519 -41.10 1.52 -33.68
CA ILE A 519 -40.67 1.87 -32.34
C ILE A 519 -41.34 3.18 -31.91
N ASP A 520 -41.27 4.20 -32.76
CA ASP A 520 -41.98 5.48 -32.56
C ASP A 520 -42.69 5.90 -33.85
N PRO A 521 -44.01 5.73 -33.95
CA PRO A 521 -44.80 6.13 -35.10
C PRO A 521 -44.80 7.64 -35.39
N LYS A 522 -44.33 8.47 -34.44
CA LYS A 522 -44.26 9.94 -34.57
C LYS A 522 -42.86 10.46 -34.87
N TYR A 523 -41.89 9.56 -35.13
CA TYR A 523 -40.51 9.95 -35.36
C TYR A 523 -40.38 10.73 -36.69
N ALA A 524 -40.39 12.05 -36.59
CA ALA A 524 -40.46 12.98 -37.74
C ALA A 524 -39.29 12.80 -38.71
N GLU A 525 -38.08 12.51 -38.19
CA GLU A 525 -36.89 12.32 -39.04
C GLU A 525 -37.03 11.13 -39.98
N ALA A 526 -37.69 10.06 -39.57
CA ALA A 526 -37.95 8.94 -40.44
C ALA A 526 -38.81 9.31 -41.65
N TYR A 527 -39.89 10.10 -41.43
CA TYR A 527 -40.72 10.57 -42.55
C TYR A 527 -39.96 11.51 -43.48
N ARG A 528 -39.13 12.40 -42.94
CA ARG A 528 -38.29 13.32 -43.72
C ARG A 528 -37.33 12.54 -44.64
N LEU A 529 -36.62 11.57 -44.10
CA LEU A 529 -35.67 10.75 -44.86
C LEU A 529 -36.37 9.82 -45.87
N MET A 530 -37.55 9.28 -45.55
CA MET A 530 -38.35 8.51 -46.52
C MET A 530 -38.75 9.36 -47.71
N GLY A 531 -39.13 10.63 -47.52
CA GLY A 531 -39.42 11.53 -48.59
C GLY A 531 -38.19 11.86 -49.46
N VAL A 532 -36.98 11.79 -48.92
CA VAL A 532 -35.72 11.96 -49.72
C VAL A 532 -35.38 10.69 -50.47
N ALA A 533 -35.72 9.50 -49.95
CA ALA A 533 -35.42 8.20 -50.57
C ALA A 533 -36.39 7.81 -51.71
N GLN A 534 -37.57 8.43 -51.79
CA GLN A 534 -38.56 8.28 -52.87
C GLN A 534 -38.21 9.13 -54.11
#